data_56eaf4a98cb311099b96720310866d0d
#
_entry.id   56eaf4a98cb311099b96720310866d0d
#
_cell.length_a   1.000
_cell.length_b   1.000
_cell.length_c   1.000
_cell.angle_alpha   90.00
_cell.angle_beta   90.00
_cell.angle_gamma   90.00
#
_symmetry.space_group_name_H-M   'P 1'
#
loop_
_entity.id
_entity.type
_entity.pdbx_description
1 polymer ?
#
loop_
_entity_poly.entity_id
_entity_poly.type
_entity_poly.pdbx_seq_one_letter_code
_entity_poly.pdbx_strand_id
1 'polypeptide(L)'
;MQDYLKNAGVILGHVICVIILLYCFANTNEIIPEESKTVHTVELPIMTPTVTVTSIPTVTPTIISSVIPEPTKLPTPEPTPTITELPTPEPTVVATATPTVTPTLTPTPTVTEIPSPVPTLEPLINPVTERNTAKQSVQENIANGVYSEINNNGNSWWFRRKENHVPSGSGENFDISTYQGIYLDKEAKEEDKVIYLTLDCGYGSDNTAILLDIFKEQNIQVTFFVTSQFIKANPDEVRRMSEEGHLVGNHSVNHLNLTTLTEEQIYSEIVDCEEAYYKLTGKQMDLFFRPPGGKYSRRTMQITEDLGYMSVFWSIAYNDYDQNNQPGKEYVINHFETYHHNGAIALMHNDSQSNKEAMRDVILYLKEQGYRFGSLDELRK
;
A
#
# COMPACT_ATOMS: atom_id res chain seq x y z
N MET A 1 -21.03 -57.79 -10.36
CA MET A 1 -21.16 -57.65 -11.82
C MET A 1 -21.32 -56.17 -12.26
N GLN A 2 -21.93 -55.31 -11.44
CA GLN A 2 -22.06 -53.87 -11.78
C GLN A 2 -20.73 -53.07 -11.65
N ASP A 3 -19.82 -53.45 -10.75
CA ASP A 3 -18.55 -52.73 -10.59
C ASP A 3 -17.50 -53.09 -11.65
N TYR A 4 -17.65 -54.26 -12.31
CA TYR A 4 -16.78 -54.65 -13.42
C TYR A 4 -17.08 -53.86 -14.70
N LEU A 5 -18.31 -53.43 -14.90
CA LEU A 5 -18.72 -52.62 -16.07
C LEU A 5 -18.32 -51.15 -15.97
N LYS A 6 -18.20 -50.60 -14.75
CA LYS A 6 -17.72 -49.23 -14.56
C LYS A 6 -16.23 -49.11 -14.85
N ASN A 7 -15.40 -50.06 -14.40
CA ASN A 7 -13.96 -50.03 -14.64
C ASN A 7 -13.60 -50.31 -16.12
N ALA A 8 -14.37 -51.10 -16.83
CA ALA A 8 -14.19 -51.33 -18.27
C ALA A 8 -14.46 -50.07 -19.11
N GLY A 9 -15.42 -49.24 -18.74
CA GLY A 9 -15.73 -47.97 -19.42
C GLY A 9 -14.64 -46.90 -19.25
N VAL A 10 -14.00 -46.85 -18.09
CA VAL A 10 -12.91 -45.90 -17.83
C VAL A 10 -11.63 -46.29 -18.60
N ILE A 11 -11.29 -47.56 -18.66
CA ILE A 11 -10.13 -48.06 -19.40
C ILE A 11 -10.32 -47.85 -20.93
N LEU A 12 -11.51 -48.07 -21.44
CA LEU A 12 -11.83 -47.88 -22.86
C LEU A 12 -11.74 -46.39 -23.24
N GLY A 13 -12.17 -45.47 -22.36
CA GLY A 13 -12.07 -44.03 -22.57
C GLY A 13 -10.60 -43.53 -22.67
N HIS A 14 -9.72 -44.05 -21.82
CA HIS A 14 -8.27 -43.69 -21.85
C HIS A 14 -7.57 -44.24 -23.09
N VAL A 15 -7.90 -45.43 -23.55
CA VAL A 15 -7.34 -45.99 -24.78
C VAL A 15 -7.75 -45.21 -26.01
N ILE A 16 -9.02 -44.76 -26.09
CA ILE A 16 -9.49 -43.93 -27.21
C ILE A 16 -8.81 -42.56 -27.23
N CYS A 17 -8.61 -41.91 -26.06
CA CYS A 17 -7.87 -40.63 -25.99
C CYS A 17 -6.41 -40.76 -26.44
N VAL A 18 -5.73 -41.84 -26.07
CA VAL A 18 -4.33 -42.08 -26.50
C VAL A 18 -4.26 -42.33 -28.01
N ILE A 19 -5.22 -43.08 -28.58
CA ILE A 19 -5.27 -43.32 -30.03
C ILE A 19 -5.54 -42.03 -30.82
N ILE A 20 -6.41 -41.13 -30.33
CA ILE A 20 -6.70 -39.85 -30.95
C ILE A 20 -5.46 -38.94 -30.89
N LEU A 21 -4.75 -38.90 -29.74
CA LEU A 21 -3.51 -38.14 -29.61
C LEU A 21 -2.41 -38.65 -30.54
N LEU A 22 -2.26 -39.96 -30.68
CA LEU A 22 -1.28 -40.55 -31.62
C LEU A 22 -1.65 -40.31 -33.10
N TYR A 23 -2.95 -40.28 -33.43
CA TYR A 23 -3.42 -39.94 -34.77
C TYR A 23 -3.21 -38.46 -35.14
N CYS A 24 -3.38 -37.56 -34.18
CA CYS A 24 -3.07 -36.15 -34.35
C CYS A 24 -1.57 -35.92 -34.52
N PHE A 25 -0.70 -36.66 -33.80
CA PHE A 25 0.75 -36.53 -33.94
C PHE A 25 1.29 -37.13 -35.26
N ALA A 26 0.62 -38.14 -35.81
CA ALA A 26 1.04 -38.78 -37.08
C ALA A 26 0.67 -37.98 -38.32
N ASN A 27 -0.33 -37.07 -38.26
CA ASN A 27 -0.77 -36.28 -39.42
C ASN A 27 -0.20 -34.85 -39.47
N THR A 28 0.75 -34.49 -38.60
CA THR A 28 1.42 -33.16 -38.67
C THR A 28 2.76 -33.19 -39.41
N ASN A 29 3.13 -34.32 -40.04
CA ASN A 29 4.33 -34.45 -40.90
C ASN A 29 3.98 -34.37 -42.40
N GLU A 30 3.26 -33.38 -42.87
CA GLU A 30 3.23 -33.03 -44.28
C GLU A 30 4.29 -31.98 -44.59
N ILE A 31 5.37 -32.44 -45.17
CA ILE A 31 6.24 -32.00 -46.26
C ILE A 31 6.09 -30.51 -46.61
N ILE A 32 7.05 -29.73 -46.20
CA ILE A 32 7.36 -28.41 -46.78
C ILE A 32 8.32 -28.65 -47.96
N PRO A 33 7.99 -28.22 -49.21
CA PRO A 33 8.93 -28.34 -50.31
C PRO A 33 10.12 -27.39 -50.11
N GLU A 34 11.29 -27.92 -50.36
CA GLU A 34 12.55 -27.21 -50.39
C GLU A 34 12.59 -26.28 -51.61
N GLU A 35 12.29 -24.96 -51.41
CA GLU A 35 12.60 -23.95 -52.43
C GLU A 35 13.98 -23.34 -52.16
N SER A 36 14.79 -23.49 -53.18
CA SER A 36 16.10 -22.94 -53.49
C SER A 36 16.47 -21.63 -52.75
N LYS A 37 17.53 -21.71 -51.95
CA LYS A 37 18.26 -20.54 -51.43
C LYS A 37 19.01 -19.84 -52.52
N THR A 38 18.41 -18.75 -53.03
CA THR A 38 19.17 -17.71 -53.72
C THR A 38 19.35 -16.55 -52.76
N VAL A 39 20.54 -16.43 -52.18
CA VAL A 39 20.92 -15.31 -51.35
C VAL A 39 21.10 -14.09 -52.24
N HIS A 40 20.09 -13.21 -52.31
CA HIS A 40 20.28 -11.85 -52.79
C HIS A 40 20.68 -10.98 -51.63
N THR A 41 21.97 -10.63 -51.55
CA THR A 41 22.48 -9.53 -50.76
C THR A 41 21.88 -8.24 -51.28
N VAL A 42 20.88 -7.71 -50.59
CA VAL A 42 20.38 -6.36 -50.81
C VAL A 42 21.23 -5.44 -49.94
N GLU A 43 22.17 -4.74 -50.55
CA GLU A 43 22.83 -3.59 -49.91
C GLU A 43 21.79 -2.49 -49.72
N LEU A 44 21.46 -2.22 -48.48
CA LEU A 44 20.69 -1.03 -48.12
C LEU A 44 21.62 0.20 -48.23
N PRO A 45 21.19 1.26 -48.93
CA PRO A 45 21.97 2.50 -48.98
C PRO A 45 22.06 3.13 -47.62
N ILE A 46 23.28 3.40 -47.17
CA ILE A 46 23.59 4.18 -45.99
C ILE A 46 23.11 5.61 -46.24
N MET A 47 21.94 5.94 -45.67
CA MET A 47 21.46 7.31 -45.63
C MET A 47 22.22 8.04 -44.52
N THR A 48 23.22 8.81 -44.90
CA THR A 48 23.84 9.81 -44.01
C THR A 48 22.81 10.93 -43.75
N PRO A 49 22.47 11.24 -42.52
CA PRO A 49 21.59 12.38 -42.23
C PRO A 49 22.38 13.67 -42.51
N THR A 50 22.00 14.38 -43.58
CA THR A 50 22.45 15.75 -43.79
C THR A 50 21.73 16.63 -42.79
N VAL A 51 22.44 17.08 -41.78
CA VAL A 51 21.95 18.08 -40.82
C VAL A 51 21.93 19.43 -41.52
N THR A 52 20.78 19.85 -42.00
CA THR A 52 20.54 21.22 -42.42
C THR A 52 20.41 22.09 -41.21
N VAL A 53 21.46 22.84 -40.90
CA VAL A 53 21.43 23.86 -39.85
C VAL A 53 20.60 25.04 -40.35
N THR A 54 19.32 25.09 -39.96
CA THR A 54 18.50 26.27 -40.17
C THR A 54 18.90 27.32 -39.13
N SER A 55 19.42 28.43 -39.57
CA SER A 55 19.80 29.57 -38.73
C SER A 55 18.62 30.09 -37.91
N ILE A 56 18.78 30.10 -36.62
CA ILE A 56 17.83 30.70 -35.66
C ILE A 56 17.89 32.23 -35.88
N PRO A 57 16.78 32.92 -36.07
CA PRO A 57 16.80 34.38 -36.14
C PRO A 57 17.23 34.94 -34.77
N THR A 58 18.26 35.77 -34.78
CA THR A 58 18.75 36.53 -33.63
C THR A 58 17.66 37.54 -33.22
N VAL A 59 16.98 37.29 -32.10
CA VAL A 59 16.06 38.26 -31.50
C VAL A 59 16.90 39.25 -30.73
N THR A 60 16.97 40.50 -31.23
CA THR A 60 17.57 41.63 -30.51
C THR A 60 16.71 41.95 -29.28
N PRO A 61 17.25 41.97 -28.05
CA PRO A 61 16.42 42.31 -26.89
C PRO A 61 16.07 43.79 -26.93
N THR A 62 14.82 44.09 -27.08
CA THR A 62 14.28 45.45 -26.85
C THR A 62 14.22 45.67 -25.36
N ILE A 63 15.04 46.60 -24.89
CA ILE A 63 15.04 47.05 -23.48
C ILE A 63 13.75 47.84 -23.25
N ILE A 64 12.76 47.18 -22.63
CA ILE A 64 11.61 47.90 -22.07
C ILE A 64 12.04 48.39 -20.70
N SER A 65 12.24 49.71 -20.61
CA SER A 65 12.46 50.41 -19.36
C SER A 65 11.22 50.28 -18.49
N SER A 66 11.20 49.32 -17.54
CA SER A 66 10.16 49.21 -16.54
C SER A 66 10.36 50.31 -15.49
N VAL A 67 9.45 51.26 -15.47
CA VAL A 67 9.34 52.24 -14.37
C VAL A 67 9.03 51.46 -13.11
N ILE A 68 9.93 51.45 -12.15
CA ILE A 68 9.75 50.90 -10.83
C ILE A 68 8.73 51.80 -10.10
N PRO A 69 7.56 51.33 -9.67
CA PRO A 69 6.69 52.11 -8.82
C PRO A 69 7.32 52.33 -7.44
N GLU A 70 7.24 53.56 -6.95
CA GLU A 70 7.72 54.00 -5.64
C GLU A 70 7.05 53.18 -4.52
N PRO A 71 7.77 52.74 -3.46
CA PRO A 71 7.21 51.91 -2.41
C PRO A 71 6.12 52.65 -1.63
N THR A 72 4.92 52.16 -1.69
CA THR A 72 3.77 52.59 -0.90
C THR A 72 4.12 52.42 0.58
N LYS A 73 4.03 53.49 1.37
CA LYS A 73 4.25 53.46 2.82
C LYS A 73 3.29 52.41 3.47
N LEU A 74 3.93 51.47 4.19
CA LEU A 74 3.24 50.53 5.06
C LEU A 74 2.43 51.24 6.12
N PRO A 75 1.16 50.93 6.36
CA PRO A 75 0.39 51.55 7.43
C PRO A 75 0.98 51.19 8.80
N THR A 76 1.05 52.19 9.65
CA THR A 76 1.50 52.09 11.04
C THR A 76 0.60 51.12 11.78
N PRO A 77 1.14 50.14 12.55
CA PRO A 77 0.31 49.23 13.30
C PRO A 77 -0.50 49.94 14.36
N GLU A 78 -1.77 49.60 14.43
CA GLU A 78 -2.73 50.06 15.46
C GLU A 78 -2.30 49.48 16.83
N PRO A 79 -2.44 50.19 17.95
CA PRO A 79 -1.96 49.75 19.24
C PRO A 79 -2.77 48.52 19.71
N THR A 80 -2.04 47.46 20.06
CA THR A 80 -2.56 46.22 20.66
C THR A 80 -3.36 46.54 21.91
N PRO A 81 -4.59 46.01 22.09
CA PRO A 81 -5.35 46.21 23.32
C PRO A 81 -4.64 45.56 24.50
N THR A 82 -4.46 46.30 25.55
CA THR A 82 -3.91 45.87 26.84
C THR A 82 -4.85 44.82 27.44
N ILE A 83 -4.32 43.63 27.68
CA ILE A 83 -5.03 42.56 28.38
C ILE A 83 -5.23 42.99 29.82
N THR A 84 -6.47 43.25 30.23
CA THR A 84 -6.86 43.44 31.62
C THR A 84 -6.80 42.10 32.36
N GLU A 85 -5.96 42.00 33.37
CA GLU A 85 -5.84 40.79 34.19
C GLU A 85 -7.19 40.41 34.80
N LEU A 86 -7.57 39.14 34.64
CA LEU A 86 -8.71 38.52 35.27
C LEU A 86 -8.43 38.33 36.76
N PRO A 87 -9.36 38.69 37.66
CA PRO A 87 -9.13 38.56 39.10
C PRO A 87 -8.93 37.10 39.53
N THR A 88 -7.90 36.87 40.29
CA THR A 88 -7.56 35.58 40.92
C THR A 88 -8.72 35.11 41.80
N PRO A 89 -9.22 33.87 41.65
CA PRO A 89 -10.27 33.35 42.51
C PRO A 89 -9.75 33.12 43.92
N GLU A 90 -10.54 33.56 44.91
CA GLU A 90 -10.33 33.40 46.34
C GLU A 90 -10.35 31.88 46.73
N PRO A 91 -9.52 31.40 47.66
CA PRO A 91 -9.45 29.99 48.00
C PRO A 91 -10.72 29.52 48.73
N THR A 92 -11.44 28.60 48.11
CA THR A 92 -12.59 27.90 48.70
C THR A 92 -12.12 26.95 49.76
N VAL A 93 -12.61 27.15 51.01
CA VAL A 93 -12.32 26.28 52.16
C VAL A 93 -12.94 24.90 51.92
N VAL A 94 -12.11 23.89 51.78
CA VAL A 94 -12.57 22.50 51.67
C VAL A 94 -12.97 22.00 53.07
N ALA A 95 -14.24 21.65 53.25
CA ALA A 95 -14.74 21.03 54.48
C ALA A 95 -14.11 19.62 54.63
N THR A 96 -13.47 19.42 55.77
CA THR A 96 -12.90 18.14 56.19
C THR A 96 -14.00 17.13 56.46
N ALA A 97 -14.04 16.05 55.65
CA ALA A 97 -14.98 14.95 55.85
C ALA A 97 -14.62 14.12 57.09
N THR A 98 -15.61 13.92 57.99
CA THR A 98 -15.53 13.04 59.13
C THR A 98 -15.34 11.57 58.70
N PRO A 99 -14.48 10.77 59.32
CA PRO A 99 -14.29 9.37 58.94
C PRO A 99 -15.53 8.53 59.28
N THR A 100 -16.14 7.96 58.26
CA THR A 100 -17.21 6.96 58.40
C THR A 100 -16.57 5.60 58.69
N VAL A 101 -16.90 4.97 59.78
CA VAL A 101 -16.49 3.62 60.17
C VAL A 101 -17.06 2.59 59.18
N THR A 102 -16.19 1.92 58.46
CA THR A 102 -16.54 0.82 57.54
C THR A 102 -16.86 -0.45 58.36
N PRO A 103 -17.98 -1.14 58.14
CA PRO A 103 -18.27 -2.40 58.85
C PRO A 103 -17.28 -3.48 58.36
N THR A 104 -16.68 -4.19 59.31
CA THR A 104 -15.81 -5.34 59.12
C THR A 104 -16.63 -6.50 58.52
N LEU A 105 -16.31 -6.90 57.32
CA LEU A 105 -16.91 -8.10 56.70
C LEU A 105 -16.35 -9.36 57.31
N THR A 106 -17.22 -10.25 57.77
CA THR A 106 -16.92 -11.60 58.25
C THR A 106 -16.38 -12.43 57.09
N PRO A 107 -15.28 -13.20 57.22
CA PRO A 107 -14.75 -14.00 56.13
C PRO A 107 -15.72 -15.13 55.72
N THR A 108 -16.12 -15.13 54.47
CA THR A 108 -16.84 -16.24 53.83
C THR A 108 -15.89 -17.42 53.68
N PRO A 109 -16.32 -18.69 53.88
CA PRO A 109 -15.44 -19.85 53.73
C PRO A 109 -14.96 -19.97 52.30
N THR A 110 -13.62 -20.01 52.13
CA THR A 110 -12.95 -20.22 50.83
C THR A 110 -13.25 -21.62 50.33
N VAL A 111 -13.95 -21.72 49.22
CA VAL A 111 -14.06 -22.96 48.44
C VAL A 111 -12.67 -23.24 47.84
N THR A 112 -12.04 -24.34 48.20
CA THR A 112 -10.79 -24.81 47.62
C THR A 112 -11.09 -25.26 46.22
N GLU A 113 -10.75 -24.41 45.20
CA GLU A 113 -10.82 -24.81 43.80
C GLU A 113 -9.78 -25.90 43.55
N ILE A 114 -10.23 -27.00 42.92
CA ILE A 114 -9.38 -28.02 42.34
C ILE A 114 -8.58 -27.34 41.23
N PRO A 115 -7.23 -27.43 41.20
CA PRO A 115 -6.46 -26.80 40.14
C PRO A 115 -6.89 -27.37 38.78
N SER A 116 -7.46 -26.50 37.95
CA SER A 116 -7.69 -26.79 36.52
C SER A 116 -6.35 -27.15 35.88
N PRO A 117 -6.30 -28.13 34.97
CA PRO A 117 -5.05 -28.47 34.28
C PRO A 117 -4.49 -27.19 33.62
N VAL A 118 -3.24 -26.87 33.98
CA VAL A 118 -2.50 -25.75 33.36
C VAL A 118 -2.49 -26.05 31.84
N PRO A 119 -3.02 -25.15 31.00
CA PRO A 119 -2.90 -25.33 29.57
C PRO A 119 -1.41 -25.42 29.24
N THR A 120 -1.03 -26.48 28.56
CA THR A 120 0.31 -26.62 28.00
C THR A 120 0.49 -25.44 27.04
N LEU A 121 1.27 -24.45 27.41
CA LEU A 121 1.61 -23.34 26.54
C LEU A 121 2.35 -23.93 25.34
N GLU A 122 1.74 -23.87 24.16
CA GLU A 122 2.49 -24.04 22.92
C GLU A 122 3.69 -23.09 23.00
N PRO A 123 4.90 -23.51 22.56
CA PRO A 123 6.04 -22.62 22.60
C PRO A 123 5.71 -21.39 21.77
N LEU A 124 5.69 -20.22 22.43
CA LEU A 124 5.55 -18.92 21.75
C LEU A 124 6.71 -18.79 20.77
N ILE A 125 6.44 -19.05 19.49
CA ILE A 125 7.42 -18.84 18.43
C ILE A 125 7.73 -17.35 18.42
N ASN A 126 9.02 -17.02 18.58
CA ASN A 126 9.45 -15.62 18.57
C ASN A 126 9.21 -15.04 17.17
N PRO A 127 8.48 -13.93 17.01
CA PRO A 127 8.21 -13.31 15.71
C PRO A 127 9.47 -13.05 14.87
N VAL A 128 10.61 -12.77 15.51
CA VAL A 128 11.91 -12.62 14.84
C VAL A 128 12.36 -13.95 14.22
N THR A 129 12.12 -15.09 14.92
CA THR A 129 12.48 -16.41 14.40
C THR A 129 11.62 -16.78 13.20
N GLU A 130 10.33 -16.55 13.24
CA GLU A 130 9.42 -16.79 12.11
C GLU A 130 9.82 -15.95 10.90
N ARG A 131 10.14 -14.68 11.13
CA ARG A 131 10.56 -13.75 10.09
C ARG A 131 11.85 -14.21 9.39
N ASN A 132 12.84 -14.65 10.17
CA ASN A 132 14.10 -15.18 9.64
C ASN A 132 13.89 -16.50 8.88
N THR A 133 12.99 -17.37 9.34
CA THR A 133 12.63 -18.61 8.66
C THR A 133 12.00 -18.35 7.29
N ALA A 134 11.07 -17.39 7.20
CA ALA A 134 10.45 -16.99 5.92
C ALA A 134 11.51 -16.46 4.94
N LYS A 135 12.39 -15.57 5.38
CA LYS A 135 13.49 -15.03 4.57
C LYS A 135 14.41 -16.14 4.04
N GLN A 136 14.81 -17.07 4.91
CA GLN A 136 15.65 -18.20 4.54
C GLN A 136 14.94 -19.11 3.52
N SER A 137 13.68 -19.45 3.75
CA SER A 137 12.89 -20.30 2.85
C SER A 137 12.80 -19.68 1.45
N VAL A 138 12.57 -18.37 1.35
CA VAL A 138 12.52 -17.68 0.06
C VAL A 138 13.88 -17.71 -0.64
N GLN A 139 14.98 -17.50 0.07
CA GLN A 139 16.34 -17.61 -0.51
C GLN A 139 16.63 -19.04 -1.02
N GLU A 140 16.23 -20.07 -0.28
CA GLU A 140 16.35 -21.45 -0.72
C GLU A 140 15.49 -21.73 -1.97
N ASN A 141 14.27 -21.22 -2.03
CA ASN A 141 13.40 -21.33 -3.20
C ASN A 141 13.98 -20.62 -4.43
N ILE A 142 14.59 -19.44 -4.27
CA ILE A 142 15.31 -18.72 -5.32
C ILE A 142 16.47 -19.60 -5.83
N ALA A 143 17.33 -20.08 -4.93
CA ALA A 143 18.49 -20.90 -5.29
C ALA A 143 18.11 -22.21 -6.02
N ASN A 144 16.94 -22.76 -5.71
CA ASN A 144 16.38 -23.96 -6.34
C ASN A 144 15.56 -23.68 -7.61
N GLY A 145 15.42 -22.40 -8.03
CA GLY A 145 14.69 -22.00 -9.23
C GLY A 145 13.17 -22.15 -9.14
N VAL A 146 12.60 -22.24 -7.93
CA VAL A 146 11.15 -22.45 -7.71
C VAL A 146 10.32 -21.36 -8.36
N TYR A 147 10.76 -20.10 -8.25
CA TYR A 147 10.03 -18.96 -8.78
C TYR A 147 10.19 -18.76 -10.29
N SER A 148 11.26 -19.30 -10.89
CA SER A 148 11.50 -19.15 -12.35
C SER A 148 10.44 -19.83 -13.19
N GLU A 149 9.74 -20.85 -12.66
CA GLU A 149 8.62 -21.51 -13.32
C GLU A 149 7.30 -20.71 -13.20
N ILE A 150 7.23 -19.68 -12.32
CA ILE A 150 6.04 -18.89 -12.13
C ILE A 150 5.98 -17.75 -13.15
N ASN A 151 4.80 -17.57 -13.77
CA ASN A 151 4.58 -16.55 -14.78
C ASN A 151 4.89 -15.14 -14.23
N ASN A 152 5.82 -14.45 -14.89
CA ASN A 152 6.24 -13.08 -14.58
C ASN A 152 5.72 -12.02 -15.56
N ASN A 153 4.67 -12.32 -16.33
CA ASN A 153 4.04 -11.30 -17.16
C ASN A 153 3.51 -10.17 -16.27
N GLY A 154 4.09 -8.99 -16.45
CA GLY A 154 3.76 -7.81 -15.65
C GLY A 154 2.36 -7.30 -15.93
N ASN A 155 1.62 -7.00 -14.89
CA ASN A 155 0.31 -6.36 -14.91
C ASN A 155 0.38 -5.00 -14.24
N SER A 156 -0.60 -4.14 -14.53
CA SER A 156 -0.82 -2.89 -13.80
C SER A 156 -2.14 -2.97 -13.09
N TRP A 157 -2.14 -2.62 -11.82
CA TRP A 157 -3.38 -2.54 -11.06
C TRP A 157 -4.27 -1.42 -11.61
N TRP A 158 -5.55 -1.70 -11.77
CA TRP A 158 -6.60 -0.71 -12.02
C TRP A 158 -7.91 -1.18 -11.39
N PHE A 159 -8.80 -0.25 -11.14
CA PHE A 159 -10.11 -0.53 -10.56
C PHE A 159 -11.19 0.25 -11.31
N ARG A 160 -12.40 -0.26 -11.29
CA ARG A 160 -13.56 0.38 -11.90
C ARG A 160 -14.35 1.08 -10.82
N ARG A 161 -14.31 2.41 -10.84
CA ARG A 161 -15.18 3.23 -9.99
C ARG A 161 -16.63 2.97 -10.32
N LYS A 162 -17.47 3.05 -9.28
CA LYS A 162 -18.92 2.99 -9.40
C LYS A 162 -19.51 4.19 -8.69
N GLU A 163 -20.69 4.61 -9.16
CA GLU A 163 -21.45 5.70 -8.56
C GLU A 163 -22.21 5.22 -7.32
N ASN A 164 -22.78 6.17 -6.57
CA ASN A 164 -23.65 5.92 -5.41
C ASN A 164 -23.00 5.06 -4.32
N HIS A 165 -21.72 5.29 -4.06
CA HIS A 165 -20.94 4.64 -2.99
C HIS A 165 -20.90 3.11 -3.06
N VAL A 166 -21.15 2.56 -4.26
CA VAL A 166 -21.03 1.12 -4.49
C VAL A 166 -19.56 0.73 -4.57
N PRO A 167 -19.11 -0.34 -3.88
CA PRO A 167 -17.73 -0.78 -3.92
C PRO A 167 -17.18 -0.94 -5.33
N SER A 168 -15.97 -0.42 -5.55
CA SER A 168 -15.27 -0.48 -6.83
C SER A 168 -15.05 -1.92 -7.27
N GLY A 169 -15.10 -2.18 -8.56
CA GLY A 169 -14.72 -3.48 -9.13
C GLY A 169 -13.22 -3.52 -9.42
N SER A 170 -12.60 -4.69 -9.31
CA SER A 170 -11.21 -4.89 -9.71
C SER A 170 -11.06 -5.03 -11.22
N GLY A 171 -9.89 -4.67 -11.71
CA GLY A 171 -9.43 -4.94 -13.08
C GLY A 171 -8.28 -5.94 -13.11
N GLU A 172 -8.25 -6.84 -12.15
CA GLU A 172 -7.22 -7.88 -12.03
C GLU A 172 -7.27 -8.88 -13.18
N ASN A 173 -6.10 -9.31 -13.67
CA ASN A 173 -5.97 -10.31 -14.71
C ASN A 173 -5.96 -11.75 -14.17
N PHE A 174 -5.85 -11.91 -12.87
CA PHE A 174 -5.98 -13.15 -12.11
C PHE A 174 -6.41 -12.82 -10.68
N ASP A 175 -7.02 -13.77 -10.00
CA ASP A 175 -7.45 -13.58 -8.62
C ASP A 175 -6.24 -13.34 -7.71
N ILE A 176 -6.06 -12.08 -7.27
CA ILE A 176 -4.96 -11.68 -6.39
C ILE A 176 -5.10 -12.26 -4.99
N SER A 177 -6.31 -12.64 -4.56
CA SER A 177 -6.54 -13.20 -3.23
C SER A 177 -5.84 -14.56 -3.05
N THR A 178 -5.54 -15.27 -4.14
CA THR A 178 -4.74 -16.51 -4.13
C THR A 178 -3.29 -16.28 -3.69
N TYR A 179 -2.84 -15.02 -3.61
CA TYR A 179 -1.52 -14.57 -3.17
C TYR A 179 -1.64 -13.56 -2.01
N GLN A 180 -2.64 -13.70 -1.18
CA GLN A 180 -2.95 -12.74 -0.11
C GLN A 180 -3.03 -11.27 -0.59
N GLY A 181 -3.49 -11.05 -1.82
CA GLY A 181 -3.70 -9.72 -2.36
C GLY A 181 -5.07 -9.16 -2.00
N ILE A 182 -5.12 -7.90 -1.58
CA ILE A 182 -6.37 -7.19 -1.24
C ILE A 182 -6.43 -5.82 -1.91
N TYR A 183 -7.63 -5.30 -2.14
CA TYR A 183 -7.85 -3.94 -2.66
C TYR A 183 -9.06 -3.24 -2.03
N LEU A 184 -9.88 -3.99 -1.31
CA LEU A 184 -10.98 -3.52 -0.48
C LEU A 184 -11.36 -4.60 0.53
N ASP A 185 -12.03 -4.24 1.59
CA ASP A 185 -12.67 -5.17 2.50
C ASP A 185 -14.01 -5.64 1.91
N LYS A 186 -14.05 -6.88 1.43
CA LYS A 186 -15.25 -7.49 0.84
C LYS A 186 -16.27 -7.92 1.90
N GLU A 187 -15.88 -7.94 3.18
CA GLU A 187 -16.71 -8.39 4.29
C GLU A 187 -17.22 -7.23 5.16
N ALA A 188 -16.90 -5.98 4.77
CA ALA A 188 -17.36 -4.78 5.45
C ALA A 188 -18.90 -4.74 5.51
N LYS A 189 -19.45 -4.54 6.71
CA LYS A 189 -20.89 -4.58 6.98
C LYS A 189 -21.49 -3.19 6.93
N GLU A 190 -22.71 -3.08 6.44
CA GLU A 190 -23.43 -1.81 6.35
C GLU A 190 -23.67 -1.15 7.73
N GLU A 191 -23.81 -1.97 8.77
CA GLU A 191 -23.96 -1.51 10.15
C GLU A 191 -22.65 -1.05 10.80
N ASP A 192 -21.50 -1.37 10.22
CA ASP A 192 -20.16 -0.96 10.68
C ASP A 192 -19.34 -0.46 9.49
N LYS A 193 -19.68 0.75 9.02
CA LYS A 193 -19.00 1.35 7.87
C LYS A 193 -17.53 1.63 8.18
N VAL A 194 -16.66 1.08 7.37
CA VAL A 194 -15.21 1.22 7.52
C VAL A 194 -14.55 1.71 6.25
N ILE A 195 -13.53 2.56 6.41
CA ILE A 195 -12.62 2.98 5.35
C ILE A 195 -11.18 2.90 5.83
N TYR A 196 -10.28 2.46 4.96
CA TYR A 196 -8.86 2.32 5.24
C TYR A 196 -8.09 3.40 4.48
N LEU A 197 -7.56 4.38 5.19
CA LEU A 197 -6.72 5.43 4.60
C LEU A 197 -5.27 4.94 4.54
N THR A 198 -4.67 5.01 3.37
CA THR A 198 -3.30 4.57 3.14
C THR A 198 -2.52 5.61 2.34
N LEU A 199 -1.24 5.81 2.70
CA LEU A 199 -0.38 6.79 2.07
C LEU A 199 0.92 6.13 1.58
N ASP A 200 1.23 6.31 0.30
CA ASP A 200 2.52 5.91 -0.24
C ASP A 200 3.54 7.04 -0.01
N CYS A 201 4.68 6.67 0.57
CA CYS A 201 5.76 7.55 0.97
C CYS A 201 7.03 7.17 0.22
N GLY A 202 7.16 7.69 -1.01
CA GLY A 202 8.29 7.40 -1.88
C GLY A 202 9.50 8.30 -1.62
N TYR A 203 9.24 9.57 -1.40
CA TYR A 203 10.25 10.62 -1.24
C TYR A 203 9.96 11.47 -0.01
N GLY A 204 10.97 12.24 0.44
CA GLY A 204 10.82 13.16 1.56
C GLY A 204 9.89 14.32 1.26
N SER A 205 9.08 14.71 2.26
CA SER A 205 8.18 15.85 2.15
C SER A 205 7.82 16.42 3.53
N ASP A 206 7.87 17.73 3.68
CA ASP A 206 7.43 18.46 4.89
C ASP A 206 5.91 18.26 5.15
N ASN A 207 5.14 17.84 4.14
CA ASN A 207 3.71 17.60 4.28
C ASN A 207 3.41 16.42 5.22
N THR A 208 4.33 15.46 5.34
CA THR A 208 4.15 14.26 6.17
C THR A 208 3.94 14.60 7.64
N ALA A 209 4.76 15.51 8.19
CA ALA A 209 4.63 15.95 9.58
C ALA A 209 3.26 16.59 9.85
N ILE A 210 2.76 17.38 8.90
CA ILE A 210 1.44 18.04 9.00
C ILE A 210 0.30 17.00 8.92
N LEU A 211 0.42 16.00 8.04
CA LEU A 211 -0.56 14.91 7.95
C LEU A 211 -0.62 14.10 9.25
N LEU A 212 0.54 13.77 9.85
CA LEU A 212 0.61 13.10 11.15
C LEU A 212 -0.08 13.92 12.25
N ASP A 213 0.13 15.24 12.28
CA ASP A 213 -0.55 16.13 13.23
C ASP A 213 -2.06 16.10 13.05
N ILE A 214 -2.56 16.09 11.80
CA ILE A 214 -3.99 15.98 11.50
C ILE A 214 -4.54 14.62 11.97
N PHE A 215 -3.88 13.51 11.68
CA PHE A 215 -4.33 12.18 12.09
C PHE A 215 -4.39 12.04 13.61
N LYS A 216 -3.37 12.56 14.30
CA LYS A 216 -3.33 12.62 15.77
C LYS A 216 -4.46 13.46 16.34
N GLU A 217 -4.69 14.68 15.82
CA GLU A 217 -5.78 15.55 16.25
C GLU A 217 -7.14 14.89 16.02
N GLN A 218 -7.30 14.21 14.90
CA GLN A 218 -8.53 13.51 14.57
C GLN A 218 -8.68 12.15 15.25
N ASN A 219 -7.67 11.71 16.02
CA ASN A 219 -7.63 10.42 16.70
C ASN A 219 -7.94 9.26 15.76
N ILE A 220 -7.25 9.20 14.62
CA ILE A 220 -7.35 8.12 13.66
C ILE A 220 -5.97 7.51 13.39
N GLN A 221 -5.96 6.24 13.02
CA GLN A 221 -4.79 5.53 12.54
C GLN A 221 -4.92 5.27 11.05
N VAL A 222 -3.80 5.29 10.34
CA VAL A 222 -3.70 5.05 8.91
C VAL A 222 -2.54 4.09 8.64
N THR A 223 -2.39 3.64 7.38
CA THR A 223 -1.22 2.84 6.98
C THR A 223 -0.33 3.67 6.06
N PHE A 224 0.95 3.72 6.37
CA PHE A 224 1.97 4.30 5.50
C PHE A 224 2.76 3.18 4.82
N PHE A 225 2.92 3.25 3.51
CA PHE A 225 3.80 2.38 2.75
C PHE A 225 5.08 3.15 2.43
N VAL A 226 6.18 2.81 3.11
CA VAL A 226 7.41 3.59 3.05
C VAL A 226 8.48 2.91 2.21
N THR A 227 9.21 3.70 1.40
CA THR A 227 10.43 3.23 0.74
C THR A 227 11.64 3.37 1.68
N SER A 228 12.72 2.63 1.40
CA SER A 228 14.00 2.88 2.10
C SER A 228 14.53 4.30 1.89
N GLN A 229 14.24 4.90 0.75
CA GLN A 229 14.64 6.29 0.47
C GLN A 229 13.90 7.25 1.40
N PHE A 230 12.60 7.04 1.59
CA PHE A 230 11.80 7.84 2.53
C PHE A 230 12.28 7.65 3.98
N ILE A 231 12.51 6.40 4.42
CA ILE A 231 13.03 6.08 5.76
C ILE A 231 14.32 6.84 6.04
N LYS A 232 15.20 6.94 5.05
CA LYS A 232 16.49 7.60 5.15
C LYS A 232 16.38 9.14 5.16
N ALA A 233 15.46 9.68 4.38
CA ALA A 233 15.26 11.12 4.25
C ALA A 233 14.43 11.71 5.40
N ASN A 234 13.47 10.95 5.96
CA ASN A 234 12.52 11.41 6.97
C ASN A 234 12.48 10.50 8.21
N PRO A 235 13.62 10.29 8.90
CA PRO A 235 13.71 9.34 10.00
C PRO A 235 12.81 9.71 11.20
N ASP A 236 12.58 10.98 11.44
CA ASP A 236 11.76 11.44 12.57
C ASP A 236 10.26 11.19 12.30
N GLU A 237 9.79 11.43 11.08
CA GLU A 237 8.42 11.12 10.66
C GLU A 237 8.15 9.61 10.70
N VAL A 238 9.10 8.78 10.27
CA VAL A 238 8.96 7.31 10.34
C VAL A 238 8.89 6.83 11.79
N ARG A 239 9.66 7.42 12.72
CA ARG A 239 9.52 7.12 14.15
C ARG A 239 8.14 7.52 14.66
N ARG A 240 7.68 8.72 14.32
CA ARG A 240 6.35 9.22 14.70
C ARG A 240 5.24 8.29 14.19
N MET A 241 5.30 7.85 12.92
CA MET A 241 4.32 6.90 12.37
C MET A 241 4.15 5.69 13.30
N SER A 242 5.27 5.08 13.69
CA SER A 242 5.29 3.90 14.54
C SER A 242 4.91 4.19 16.01
N GLU A 243 5.27 5.35 16.56
CA GLU A 243 5.02 5.72 17.96
C GLU A 243 3.58 6.22 18.16
N GLU A 244 3.00 6.84 17.14
CA GLU A 244 1.62 7.33 17.14
C GLU A 244 0.60 6.23 16.77
N GLY A 245 1.07 4.98 16.52
CA GLY A 245 0.22 3.80 16.36
C GLY A 245 -0.29 3.57 14.94
N HIS A 246 0.31 4.23 13.95
CA HIS A 246 0.06 3.94 12.54
C HIS A 246 0.74 2.63 12.12
N LEU A 247 0.18 1.94 11.13
CA LEU A 247 0.88 0.83 10.48
C LEU A 247 1.92 1.37 9.50
N VAL A 248 3.09 0.73 9.47
CA VAL A 248 4.18 1.07 8.56
C VAL A 248 4.51 -0.15 7.69
N GLY A 249 3.92 -0.19 6.52
CA GLY A 249 4.12 -1.22 5.51
C GLY A 249 5.28 -0.91 4.56
N ASN A 250 5.60 -1.89 3.73
CA ASN A 250 6.75 -1.91 2.83
C ASN A 250 6.37 -1.41 1.42
N HIS A 251 7.16 -0.47 0.89
CA HIS A 251 7.00 0.04 -0.49
C HIS A 251 8.28 -0.11 -1.32
N SER A 252 9.09 -1.13 -1.02
CA SER A 252 10.40 -1.45 -1.58
C SER A 252 11.53 -0.47 -1.24
N VAL A 253 12.74 -0.77 -1.68
CA VAL A 253 13.91 0.10 -1.48
C VAL A 253 13.86 1.30 -2.42
N ASN A 254 13.75 1.05 -3.74
CA ASN A 254 13.97 2.04 -4.79
C ASN A 254 12.72 2.35 -5.63
N HIS A 255 11.55 1.86 -5.22
CA HIS A 255 10.31 2.02 -5.97
C HIS A 255 10.39 1.50 -7.42
N LEU A 256 11.11 0.40 -7.65
CA LEU A 256 11.26 -0.19 -8.97
C LEU A 256 10.05 -1.05 -9.37
N ASN A 257 9.84 -1.20 -10.67
CA ASN A 257 8.89 -2.18 -11.17
C ASN A 257 9.42 -3.60 -10.95
N LEU A 258 8.95 -4.28 -9.91
CA LEU A 258 9.44 -5.61 -9.52
C LEU A 258 9.25 -6.67 -10.61
N THR A 259 8.31 -6.51 -11.53
CA THR A 259 8.06 -7.49 -12.61
C THR A 259 9.19 -7.51 -13.65
N THR A 260 10.10 -6.56 -13.61
CA THR A 260 11.27 -6.48 -14.51
C THR A 260 12.57 -6.93 -13.86
N LEU A 261 12.51 -7.32 -12.59
CA LEU A 261 13.66 -7.70 -11.79
C LEU A 261 13.83 -9.22 -11.72
N THR A 262 15.05 -9.66 -11.37
CA THR A 262 15.30 -11.07 -11.00
C THR A 262 14.72 -11.38 -9.62
N GLU A 263 14.60 -12.65 -9.28
CA GLU A 263 14.07 -13.10 -8.00
C GLU A 263 14.90 -12.57 -6.82
N GLU A 264 16.21 -12.55 -6.95
CA GLU A 264 17.16 -12.02 -5.96
C GLU A 264 16.97 -10.49 -5.77
N GLN A 265 16.75 -9.79 -6.88
CA GLN A 265 16.50 -8.35 -6.83
C GLN A 265 15.14 -8.03 -6.18
N ILE A 266 14.10 -8.83 -6.48
CA ILE A 266 12.78 -8.69 -5.82
C ILE A 266 12.94 -8.92 -4.32
N TYR A 267 13.63 -9.99 -3.92
CA TYR A 267 13.94 -10.28 -2.52
C TYR A 267 14.61 -9.09 -1.84
N SER A 268 15.69 -8.57 -2.44
CA SER A 268 16.44 -7.44 -1.87
C SER A 268 15.60 -6.17 -1.78
N GLU A 269 14.80 -5.84 -2.80
CA GLU A 269 13.90 -4.68 -2.77
C GLU A 269 12.90 -4.73 -1.60
N ILE A 270 12.46 -5.92 -1.20
CA ILE A 270 11.53 -6.08 -0.09
C ILE A 270 12.27 -6.15 1.26
N VAL A 271 13.26 -7.03 1.37
CA VAL A 271 13.92 -7.33 2.65
C VAL A 271 14.80 -6.16 3.12
N ASP A 272 15.56 -5.51 2.22
CA ASP A 272 16.44 -4.40 2.62
C ASP A 272 15.62 -3.17 3.07
N CYS A 273 14.37 -3.02 2.59
CA CYS A 273 13.46 -1.99 3.10
C CYS A 273 13.01 -2.29 4.53
N GLU A 274 12.63 -3.54 4.81
CA GLU A 274 12.29 -3.99 6.16
C GLU A 274 13.47 -3.80 7.13
N GLU A 275 14.68 -4.14 6.69
CA GLU A 275 15.88 -3.98 7.51
C GLU A 275 16.23 -2.52 7.79
N ALA A 276 16.01 -1.62 6.81
CA ALA A 276 16.19 -0.19 7.00
C ALA A 276 15.23 0.35 8.07
N TYR A 277 13.97 -0.09 8.05
CA TYR A 277 12.98 0.29 9.07
C TYR A 277 13.36 -0.26 10.46
N TYR A 278 13.71 -1.56 10.54
CA TYR A 278 14.14 -2.17 11.80
C TYR A 278 15.38 -1.46 12.39
N LYS A 279 16.36 -1.14 11.55
CA LYS A 279 17.56 -0.42 11.97
C LYS A 279 17.26 0.96 12.52
N LEU A 280 16.25 1.65 11.98
CA LEU A 280 15.87 2.98 12.43
C LEU A 280 15.06 2.95 13.74
N THR A 281 14.09 2.03 13.84
CA THR A 281 13.05 2.04 14.88
C THR A 281 13.26 0.99 15.97
N GLY A 282 14.01 -0.08 15.70
CA GLY A 282 14.10 -1.27 16.54
C GLY A 282 12.84 -2.14 16.52
N LYS A 283 11.83 -1.81 15.71
CA LYS A 283 10.57 -2.54 15.58
C LYS A 283 10.51 -3.30 14.26
N GLN A 284 9.78 -4.42 14.23
CA GLN A 284 9.46 -5.12 12.99
C GLN A 284 8.52 -4.23 12.14
N MET A 285 8.72 -4.24 10.82
CA MET A 285 7.83 -3.61 9.87
C MET A 285 6.52 -4.39 9.79
N ASP A 286 5.41 -3.70 9.63
CA ASP A 286 4.10 -4.35 9.47
C ASP A 286 4.07 -5.10 8.12
N LEU A 287 3.58 -6.34 8.14
CA LEU A 287 3.69 -7.25 7.00
C LEU A 287 2.65 -6.95 5.90
N PHE A 288 2.59 -5.69 5.50
CA PHE A 288 1.82 -5.20 4.36
C PHE A 288 2.79 -4.66 3.31
N PHE A 289 2.63 -5.09 2.07
CA PHE A 289 3.44 -4.65 0.95
C PHE A 289 2.56 -3.99 -0.10
N ARG A 290 2.95 -2.81 -0.58
CA ARG A 290 2.31 -2.21 -1.74
C ARG A 290 3.26 -2.25 -2.93
N PRO A 291 2.86 -2.93 -4.02
CA PRO A 291 3.69 -2.99 -5.23
C PRO A 291 3.91 -1.59 -5.83
N PRO A 292 5.17 -1.16 -6.07
CA PRO A 292 5.47 0.12 -6.67
C PRO A 292 4.71 0.37 -7.98
N GLY A 293 4.03 1.52 -8.06
CA GLY A 293 3.19 1.90 -9.20
C GLY A 293 2.07 0.90 -9.51
N GLY A 294 1.67 0.05 -8.57
CA GLY A 294 0.68 -1.00 -8.78
C GLY A 294 1.10 -2.04 -9.83
N LYS A 295 2.40 -2.24 -10.04
CA LYS A 295 2.93 -3.24 -10.97
C LYS A 295 3.11 -4.58 -10.26
N TYR A 296 2.53 -5.64 -10.83
CA TYR A 296 2.54 -6.96 -10.21
C TYR A 296 2.54 -8.08 -11.24
N SER A 297 2.97 -9.26 -10.85
CA SER A 297 2.87 -10.52 -11.58
C SER A 297 2.58 -11.65 -10.60
N ARG A 298 2.26 -12.85 -11.10
CA ARG A 298 2.13 -14.02 -10.22
C ARG A 298 3.41 -14.29 -9.44
N ARG A 299 4.57 -14.16 -10.10
CA ARG A 299 5.89 -14.36 -9.47
C ARG A 299 6.15 -13.34 -8.37
N THR A 300 5.96 -12.03 -8.64
CA THR A 300 6.22 -11.01 -7.62
C THR A 300 5.30 -11.18 -6.42
N MET A 301 4.03 -11.52 -6.65
CA MET A 301 3.08 -11.76 -5.56
C MET A 301 3.40 -13.02 -4.75
N GLN A 302 3.84 -14.11 -5.40
CA GLN A 302 4.25 -15.32 -4.69
C GLN A 302 5.45 -15.06 -3.78
N ILE A 303 6.49 -14.40 -4.29
CA ILE A 303 7.69 -14.06 -3.47
C ILE A 303 7.27 -13.16 -2.29
N THR A 304 6.39 -12.20 -2.52
CA THR A 304 5.87 -11.30 -1.48
C THR A 304 5.10 -12.07 -0.40
N GLU A 305 4.22 -12.99 -0.81
CA GLU A 305 3.46 -13.87 0.09
C GLU A 305 4.37 -14.80 0.88
N ASP A 306 5.32 -15.45 0.24
CA ASP A 306 6.29 -16.38 0.90
C ASP A 306 7.18 -15.62 1.90
N LEU A 307 7.42 -14.33 1.68
CA LEU A 307 8.00 -13.44 2.66
C LEU A 307 7.01 -13.05 3.78
N GLY A 308 5.79 -13.54 3.79
CA GLY A 308 4.76 -13.29 4.79
C GLY A 308 3.99 -11.97 4.65
N TYR A 309 4.18 -11.24 3.56
CA TYR A 309 3.48 -9.99 3.31
C TYR A 309 2.13 -10.20 2.63
N MET A 310 1.14 -9.42 3.04
CA MET A 310 -0.10 -9.20 2.31
C MET A 310 0.11 -8.09 1.27
N SER A 311 -0.18 -8.36 0.00
CA SER A 311 -0.10 -7.35 -1.07
C SER A 311 -1.34 -6.45 -1.06
N VAL A 312 -1.15 -5.13 -0.90
CA VAL A 312 -2.23 -4.16 -0.73
C VAL A 312 -2.34 -3.25 -1.94
N PHE A 313 -3.43 -3.39 -2.68
CA PHE A 313 -3.86 -2.49 -3.74
C PHE A 313 -4.90 -1.50 -3.19
N TRP A 314 -5.73 -0.91 -4.05
CA TRP A 314 -6.68 0.14 -3.65
C TRP A 314 -7.97 0.10 -4.48
N SER A 315 -9.02 0.68 -3.95
CA SER A 315 -10.32 0.85 -4.60
C SER A 315 -10.74 2.31 -4.75
N ILE A 316 -9.98 3.23 -4.13
CA ILE A 316 -10.07 4.68 -4.31
C ILE A 316 -8.66 5.21 -4.58
N ALA A 317 -8.50 6.02 -5.62
CA ALA A 317 -7.28 6.75 -5.94
C ALA A 317 -7.56 7.87 -6.96
N TYR A 318 -6.70 8.87 -7.01
CA TYR A 318 -6.70 9.97 -7.97
C TYR A 318 -5.26 10.43 -8.23
N ASN A 319 -5.06 11.33 -9.19
CA ASN A 319 -3.73 11.81 -9.55
C ASN A 319 -3.27 12.90 -8.57
N ASP A 320 -2.70 12.50 -7.46
CA ASP A 320 -2.16 13.37 -6.41
C ASP A 320 -0.62 13.38 -6.35
N TYR A 321 0.03 12.47 -7.08
CA TYR A 321 1.48 12.25 -7.07
C TYR A 321 2.28 13.24 -7.94
N ASP A 322 1.64 13.91 -8.89
CA ASP A 322 2.34 14.87 -9.76
C ASP A 322 2.47 16.24 -9.05
N GLN A 323 3.67 16.52 -8.56
CA GLN A 323 3.97 17.75 -7.82
C GLN A 323 3.80 19.02 -8.67
N ASN A 324 3.85 18.92 -10.00
CA ASN A 324 3.67 20.05 -10.92
C ASN A 324 2.21 20.25 -11.32
N ASN A 325 1.34 19.27 -11.03
CA ASN A 325 -0.06 19.30 -11.44
C ASN A 325 -0.96 18.72 -10.32
N GLN A 326 -0.93 19.40 -9.18
CA GLN A 326 -1.75 19.02 -8.03
C GLN A 326 -3.23 19.33 -8.29
N PRO A 327 -4.16 18.40 -7.96
CA PRO A 327 -5.58 18.56 -8.27
C PRO A 327 -6.28 19.66 -7.47
N GLY A 328 -5.71 20.07 -6.33
CA GLY A 328 -6.27 21.06 -5.42
C GLY A 328 -7.18 20.47 -4.34
N LYS A 329 -7.30 21.20 -3.24
CA LYS A 329 -8.08 20.82 -2.04
C LYS A 329 -9.51 20.39 -2.38
N GLU A 330 -10.24 21.24 -3.10
CA GLU A 330 -11.65 21.01 -3.43
C GLU A 330 -11.86 19.74 -4.26
N TYR A 331 -10.93 19.45 -5.17
CA TYR A 331 -10.98 18.20 -5.93
C TYR A 331 -10.89 16.97 -5.03
N VAL A 332 -9.98 17.00 -4.07
CA VAL A 332 -9.78 15.86 -3.14
C VAL A 332 -11.04 15.64 -2.30
N ILE A 333 -11.62 16.70 -1.73
CA ILE A 333 -12.85 16.61 -0.96
C ILE A 333 -13.98 16.03 -1.83
N ASN A 334 -14.26 16.62 -2.98
CA ASN A 334 -15.32 16.16 -3.90
C ASN A 334 -15.07 14.70 -4.36
N HIS A 335 -13.81 14.28 -4.49
CA HIS A 335 -13.48 12.91 -4.87
C HIS A 335 -13.91 11.91 -3.80
N PHE A 336 -13.60 12.20 -2.53
CA PHE A 336 -14.07 11.37 -1.42
C PHE A 336 -15.60 11.44 -1.28
N GLU A 337 -16.21 12.62 -1.37
CA GLU A 337 -17.67 12.79 -1.34
C GLU A 337 -18.38 11.94 -2.39
N THR A 338 -17.80 11.83 -3.59
CA THR A 338 -18.41 11.10 -4.70
C THR A 338 -18.18 9.60 -4.66
N TYR A 339 -16.97 9.16 -4.24
CA TYR A 339 -16.51 7.80 -4.48
C TYR A 339 -16.19 7.00 -3.22
N HIS A 340 -16.35 7.55 -2.01
CA HIS A 340 -16.20 6.74 -0.81
C HIS A 340 -17.19 5.58 -0.83
N HIS A 341 -16.78 4.44 -0.34
CA HIS A 341 -17.63 3.27 -0.20
C HIS A 341 -17.17 2.42 0.97
N ASN A 342 -18.09 1.61 1.49
CA ASN A 342 -17.77 0.74 2.61
C ASN A 342 -16.69 -0.27 2.25
N GLY A 343 -15.73 -0.48 3.14
CA GLY A 343 -14.58 -1.36 2.93
C GLY A 343 -13.50 -0.79 2.01
N ALA A 344 -13.56 0.50 1.62
CA ALA A 344 -12.60 1.09 0.70
C ALA A 344 -11.19 1.14 1.27
N ILE A 345 -10.20 0.75 0.47
CA ILE A 345 -8.79 1.08 0.69
C ILE A 345 -8.44 2.24 -0.23
N ALA A 346 -8.13 3.40 0.35
CA ALA A 346 -7.81 4.62 -0.38
C ALA A 346 -6.28 4.76 -0.52
N LEU A 347 -5.80 4.91 -1.76
CA LEU A 347 -4.42 5.27 -2.06
C LEU A 347 -4.30 6.79 -2.14
N MET A 348 -3.37 7.34 -1.39
CA MET A 348 -2.94 8.73 -1.41
C MET A 348 -1.42 8.81 -1.32
N HIS A 349 -0.83 9.98 -1.62
CA HIS A 349 0.61 10.21 -1.46
C HIS A 349 0.87 11.26 -0.38
N ASN A 350 1.89 11.03 0.45
CA ASN A 350 2.26 11.87 1.59
C ASN A 350 2.77 13.26 1.18
N ASP A 351 3.36 13.37 0.00
CA ASP A 351 3.96 14.58 -0.53
C ASP A 351 2.98 15.50 -1.27
N SER A 352 1.72 15.05 -1.47
CA SER A 352 0.68 15.84 -2.11
C SER A 352 0.27 17.05 -1.28
N GLN A 353 0.43 18.25 -1.87
CA GLN A 353 -0.06 19.50 -1.30
C GLN A 353 -1.59 19.49 -1.17
N SER A 354 -2.28 18.93 -2.18
CA SER A 354 -3.74 18.83 -2.18
C SER A 354 -4.27 17.96 -1.06
N ASN A 355 -3.61 16.83 -0.79
CA ASN A 355 -3.98 15.94 0.33
C ASN A 355 -3.77 16.63 1.67
N LYS A 356 -2.63 17.27 1.88
CA LYS A 356 -2.35 18.01 3.10
C LYS A 356 -3.43 19.05 3.41
N GLU A 357 -3.87 19.79 2.40
CA GLU A 357 -4.88 20.84 2.55
C GLU A 357 -6.30 20.29 2.78
N ALA A 358 -6.62 19.13 2.19
CA ALA A 358 -7.96 18.54 2.22
C ALA A 358 -8.18 17.56 3.37
N MET A 359 -7.14 16.94 3.92
CA MET A 359 -7.25 15.74 4.74
C MET A 359 -8.16 15.91 5.96
N ARG A 360 -8.07 17.07 6.65
CA ARG A 360 -8.93 17.34 7.80
C ARG A 360 -10.41 17.30 7.40
N ASP A 361 -10.77 17.98 6.31
CA ASP A 361 -12.15 18.08 5.86
C ASP A 361 -12.67 16.73 5.36
N VAL A 362 -11.83 15.95 4.66
CA VAL A 362 -12.15 14.58 4.24
C VAL A 362 -12.45 13.68 5.45
N ILE A 363 -11.62 13.73 6.50
CA ILE A 363 -11.83 12.93 7.71
C ILE A 363 -13.13 13.32 8.41
N LEU A 364 -13.39 14.62 8.57
CA LEU A 364 -14.61 15.12 9.20
C LEU A 364 -15.84 14.68 8.41
N TYR A 365 -15.82 14.85 7.09
CA TYR A 365 -16.90 14.41 6.21
C TYR A 365 -17.16 12.89 6.36
N LEU A 366 -16.13 12.06 6.28
CA LEU A 366 -16.29 10.60 6.41
C LEU A 366 -16.87 10.21 7.79
N LYS A 367 -16.46 10.89 8.86
CA LYS A 367 -17.06 10.70 10.20
C LYS A 367 -18.56 11.07 10.22
N GLU A 368 -18.94 12.16 9.56
CA GLU A 368 -20.35 12.56 9.41
C GLU A 368 -21.18 11.54 8.63
N GLN A 369 -20.54 10.84 7.65
CA GLN A 369 -21.17 9.75 6.92
C GLN A 369 -21.23 8.44 7.71
N GLY A 370 -20.73 8.43 8.95
CA GLY A 370 -20.75 7.27 9.86
C GLY A 370 -19.61 6.29 9.63
N TYR A 371 -18.54 6.68 8.95
CA TYR A 371 -17.37 5.82 8.77
C TYR A 371 -16.44 5.85 10.00
N ARG A 372 -15.97 4.67 10.39
CA ARG A 372 -14.75 4.52 11.18
C ARG A 372 -13.54 4.33 10.26
N PHE A 373 -12.36 4.59 10.80
CA PHE A 373 -11.09 4.39 10.10
C PHE A 373 -10.49 3.06 10.59
N GLY A 374 -10.41 2.08 9.68
CA GLY A 374 -9.95 0.73 9.99
C GLY A 374 -8.43 0.59 9.90
N SER A 375 -7.89 -0.36 10.65
CA SER A 375 -6.52 -0.85 10.49
C SER A 375 -6.48 -1.99 9.48
N LEU A 376 -5.47 -2.04 8.61
CA LEU A 376 -5.30 -3.16 7.68
C LEU A 376 -5.11 -4.50 8.40
N ASP A 377 -4.72 -4.50 9.68
CA ASP A 377 -4.65 -5.73 10.49
C ASP A 377 -6.02 -6.43 10.61
N GLU A 378 -7.12 -5.69 10.53
CA GLU A 378 -8.47 -6.27 10.53
C GLU A 378 -8.74 -7.15 9.30
N LEU A 379 -7.95 -6.99 8.23
CA LEU A 379 -8.08 -7.74 6.97
C LEU A 379 -7.20 -9.00 6.92
N ARG A 380 -6.36 -9.22 7.93
CA ARG A 380 -5.56 -10.46 8.08
C ARG A 380 -6.44 -11.54 8.69
N LYS A 381 -6.57 -12.64 7.98
CA LYS A 381 -7.33 -13.82 8.44
C LYS A 381 -6.41 -14.93 8.89
#